data_7a67a595072d70d997d4c71c82f85a1b
#
_entry.id   7a67a595072d70d997d4c71c82f85a1b
#
_cell.length_a   1.000
_cell.length_b   1.000
_cell.length_c   1.000
_cell.angle_alpha   90.00
_cell.angle_beta   90.00
_cell.angle_gamma   90.00
#
_symmetry.space_group_name_H-M   'P 1'
#
loop_
_entity.id
_entity.type
_entity.pdbx_description
1 polymer ?
#
loop_
_entity_poly.entity_id
_entity_poly.type
_entity_poly.pdbx_seq_one_letter_code
_entity_poly.pdbx_strand_id
1 'polypeptide(L)'
;EDKNVTDIGDCETFFGNTQKTLDSIYIQTKEIVQDNKTPFMIGGEHLVSLPAIKAVYEEHPELRIIHFDAHTDLRDNYLGEELNHSTVIKQVSNMIGTHKIYQFGIRSGLKTEFEFAKKNHYIELFTANTVQDIIEDIKDYPIYITLDLDVLDPSIMSGTGTPEPGGMTSRELLEAVRRICLELPIVGIDIVEVAPPFDTADIT
;
A
#
# COMPACT_ATOMS: atom_id res chain seq x y z
N GLU A 1 -9.49 3.03 26.69
CA GLU A 1 -8.29 2.15 26.73
C GLU A 1 -7.16 2.91 26.07
N ASP A 2 -6.07 3.11 26.78
CA ASP A 2 -4.84 3.71 26.24
C ASP A 2 -4.32 2.82 25.11
N LYS A 3 -4.58 3.23 23.88
CA LYS A 3 -3.93 2.66 22.73
C LYS A 3 -2.52 3.21 22.71
N ASN A 4 -1.52 2.37 22.73
CA ASN A 4 -0.10 2.73 22.63
C ASN A 4 0.21 3.26 21.21
N VAL A 5 -0.42 4.36 20.83
CA VAL A 5 -0.22 5.04 19.55
C VAL A 5 0.31 6.44 19.84
N THR A 6 1.37 6.81 19.16
CA THR A 6 1.98 8.13 19.26
C THR A 6 2.03 8.76 17.87
N ASP A 7 1.46 9.94 17.73
CA ASP A 7 1.65 10.77 16.54
C ASP A 7 3.00 11.48 16.65
N ILE A 8 3.86 11.29 15.65
CA ILE A 8 5.22 11.87 15.59
C ILE A 8 5.30 13.07 14.63
N GLY A 9 4.17 13.50 14.08
CA GLY A 9 4.08 14.62 13.16
C GLY A 9 4.37 14.25 11.71
N ASP A 10 4.51 15.28 10.87
CA ASP A 10 4.64 15.13 9.42
C ASP A 10 6.10 14.86 9.00
N CYS A 11 6.27 14.03 7.96
CA CYS A 11 7.55 13.90 7.27
C CYS A 11 7.88 15.18 6.50
N GLU A 12 9.15 15.58 6.50
CA GLU A 12 9.60 16.72 5.70
C GLU A 12 9.53 16.38 4.20
N THR A 13 8.81 17.20 3.44
CA THR A 13 8.66 17.07 1.99
C THR A 13 9.46 18.15 1.26
N PHE A 14 10.07 17.78 0.14
CA PHE A 14 10.94 18.65 -0.65
C PHE A 14 10.36 18.86 -2.04
N PHE A 15 9.67 19.99 -2.25
CA PHE A 15 9.05 20.32 -3.53
C PHE A 15 10.07 20.32 -4.67
N GLY A 16 9.77 19.58 -5.75
CA GLY A 16 10.63 19.44 -6.90
C GLY A 16 11.84 18.51 -6.72
N ASN A 17 11.92 17.78 -5.60
CA ASN A 17 12.97 16.79 -5.36
C ASN A 17 12.39 15.52 -4.74
N THR A 18 11.83 14.66 -5.59
CA THR A 18 11.20 13.40 -5.19
C THR A 18 12.14 12.53 -4.36
N GLN A 19 13.38 12.34 -4.81
CA GLN A 19 14.34 11.49 -4.11
C GLN A 19 14.59 11.95 -2.67
N LYS A 20 14.74 13.26 -2.45
CA LYS A 20 14.97 13.79 -1.11
C LYS A 20 13.78 13.61 -0.18
N THR A 21 12.55 13.69 -0.71
CA THR A 21 11.33 13.37 0.03
C THR A 21 11.30 11.89 0.42
N LEU A 22 11.60 11.00 -0.52
CA LEU A 22 11.66 9.55 -0.24
C LEU A 22 12.74 9.21 0.80
N ASP A 23 13.90 9.86 0.74
CA ASP A 23 14.98 9.68 1.72
C ASP A 23 14.52 10.13 3.13
N SER A 24 13.77 11.23 3.24
CA SER A 24 13.20 11.71 4.52
C SER A 24 12.24 10.68 5.13
N ILE A 25 11.32 10.15 4.32
CA ILE A 25 10.37 9.12 4.76
C ILE A 25 11.11 7.85 5.19
N TYR A 26 12.11 7.41 4.41
CA TYR A 26 12.91 6.25 4.74
C TYR A 26 13.60 6.40 6.11
N ILE A 27 14.27 7.53 6.35
CA ILE A 27 15.00 7.79 7.60
C ILE A 27 14.04 7.73 8.79
N GLN A 28 12.91 8.44 8.72
CA GLN A 28 11.93 8.49 9.79
C GLN A 28 11.29 7.12 10.06
N THR A 29 10.91 6.39 9.01
CA THR A 29 10.37 5.04 9.16
C THR A 29 11.39 4.09 9.77
N LYS A 30 12.65 4.19 9.35
CA LYS A 30 13.74 3.35 9.88
C LYS A 30 13.98 3.56 11.37
N GLU A 31 13.95 4.81 11.83
CA GLU A 31 14.05 5.14 13.26
C GLU A 31 12.92 4.47 14.06
N ILE A 32 11.68 4.52 13.56
CA ILE A 32 10.53 3.87 14.21
C ILE A 32 10.74 2.36 14.34
N VAL A 33 11.17 1.71 13.26
CA VAL A 33 11.36 0.25 13.23
C VAL A 33 12.52 -0.15 14.13
N GLN A 34 13.62 0.62 14.14
CA GLN A 34 14.77 0.37 15.02
C GLN A 34 14.43 0.52 16.52
N ASP A 35 13.45 1.35 16.84
CA ASP A 35 12.89 1.45 18.19
C ASP A 35 11.91 0.33 18.54
N ASN A 36 11.80 -0.71 17.69
CA ASN A 36 10.85 -1.82 17.84
C ASN A 36 9.38 -1.35 17.88
N LYS A 37 9.06 -0.35 17.08
CA LYS A 37 7.69 0.15 16.90
C LYS A 37 7.20 -0.17 15.48
N THR A 38 5.88 -0.27 15.35
CA THR A 38 5.23 -0.49 14.06
C THR A 38 4.92 0.86 13.42
N PRO A 39 5.50 1.23 12.28
CA PRO A 39 5.16 2.45 11.57
C PRO A 39 3.74 2.37 11.02
N PHE A 40 2.99 3.44 11.18
CA PHE A 40 1.70 3.68 10.54
C PHE A 40 1.77 5.04 9.85
N MET A 41 1.92 5.03 8.53
CA MET A 41 2.01 6.24 7.72
C MET A 41 0.64 6.58 7.14
N ILE A 42 0.28 7.86 7.22
CA ILE A 42 -0.84 8.43 6.46
C ILE A 42 -0.21 9.38 5.45
N GLY A 43 -0.34 9.04 4.20
CA GLY A 43 0.51 9.73 3.25
C GLY A 43 -0.16 10.21 2.00
N GLY A 44 0.62 10.87 1.16
CA GLY A 44 0.30 11.44 -0.12
C GLY A 44 0.01 10.40 -1.21
N GLU A 45 0.70 10.55 -2.36
CA GLU A 45 0.56 9.61 -3.48
C GLU A 45 1.32 8.31 -3.20
N HIS A 46 0.97 7.23 -3.92
CA HIS A 46 1.38 5.86 -3.55
C HIS A 46 2.89 5.62 -3.51
N LEU A 47 3.72 6.39 -4.23
CA LEU A 47 5.19 6.22 -4.20
C LEU A 47 5.78 6.38 -2.80
N VAL A 48 5.13 7.10 -1.88
CA VAL A 48 5.62 7.29 -0.50
C VAL A 48 5.73 5.97 0.27
N SER A 49 4.98 4.93 -0.14
CA SER A 49 5.05 3.59 0.44
C SER A 49 6.39 2.89 0.16
N LEU A 50 7.05 3.18 -0.96
CA LEU A 50 8.31 2.53 -1.33
C LEU A 50 9.41 2.68 -0.27
N PRO A 51 9.76 3.89 0.21
CA PRO A 51 10.79 4.06 1.24
C PRO A 51 10.36 3.50 2.60
N ALA A 52 9.06 3.56 2.95
CA ALA A 52 8.56 2.98 4.18
C ALA A 52 8.66 1.44 4.16
N ILE A 53 8.23 0.80 3.08
CA ILE A 53 8.39 -0.65 2.88
C ILE A 53 9.86 -1.06 2.90
N LYS A 54 10.75 -0.27 2.27
CA LYS A 54 12.19 -0.52 2.27
C LYS A 54 12.76 -0.54 3.69
N ALA A 55 12.43 0.45 4.51
CA ALA A 55 12.91 0.54 5.88
C ALA A 55 12.46 -0.66 6.73
N VAL A 56 11.20 -1.09 6.57
CA VAL A 56 10.65 -2.27 7.25
C VAL A 56 11.30 -3.57 6.72
N TYR A 57 11.50 -3.69 5.40
CA TYR A 57 12.10 -4.87 4.78
C TYR A 57 13.54 -5.12 5.25
N GLU A 58 14.32 -4.09 5.49
CA GLU A 58 15.70 -4.22 5.98
C GLU A 58 15.78 -4.90 7.36
N GLU A 59 14.77 -4.71 8.23
CA GLU A 59 14.67 -5.36 9.53
C GLU A 59 13.88 -6.69 9.47
N HIS A 60 13.06 -6.88 8.41
CA HIS A 60 12.22 -8.05 8.20
C HIS A 60 12.41 -8.65 6.80
N PRO A 61 13.52 -9.38 6.50
CA PRO A 61 13.82 -9.88 5.14
C PRO A 61 12.80 -10.85 4.56
N GLU A 62 11.98 -11.50 5.42
CA GLU A 62 10.89 -12.38 5.02
C GLU A 62 9.55 -11.67 4.85
N LEU A 63 9.56 -10.33 4.76
CA LEU A 63 8.38 -9.49 4.61
C LEU A 63 7.47 -9.96 3.48
N ARG A 64 6.16 -9.92 3.73
CA ARG A 64 5.10 -10.06 2.74
C ARG A 64 4.31 -8.75 2.67
N ILE A 65 3.87 -8.40 1.47
CA ILE A 65 3.07 -7.18 1.23
C ILE A 65 1.64 -7.57 0.93
N ILE A 66 0.71 -6.98 1.64
CA ILE A 66 -0.71 -6.98 1.27
C ILE A 66 -1.02 -5.60 0.70
N HIS A 67 -1.45 -5.57 -0.54
CA HIS A 67 -1.71 -4.38 -1.32
C HIS A 67 -3.19 -4.31 -1.71
N PHE A 68 -3.87 -3.29 -1.22
CA PHE A 68 -5.24 -2.95 -1.64
C PHE A 68 -5.19 -1.74 -2.56
N ASP A 69 -5.79 -1.84 -3.75
CA ASP A 69 -5.70 -0.80 -4.77
C ASP A 69 -6.69 -1.10 -5.92
N ALA A 70 -7.12 -0.08 -6.63
CA ALA A 70 -7.75 -0.26 -7.94
C ALA A 70 -6.72 -0.64 -9.02
N HIS A 71 -5.48 -0.18 -8.86
CA HIS A 71 -4.41 -0.26 -9.85
C HIS A 71 -3.40 -1.37 -9.52
N THR A 72 -2.71 -1.84 -10.56
CA THR A 72 -1.64 -2.84 -10.37
C THR A 72 -0.35 -2.24 -9.84
N ASP A 73 -0.05 -0.98 -10.21
CA ASP A 73 1.17 -0.23 -9.91
C ASP A 73 2.47 -0.95 -10.31
N LEU A 74 2.39 -1.66 -11.44
CA LEU A 74 3.46 -2.53 -11.94
C LEU A 74 4.13 -2.00 -13.21
N ARG A 75 4.02 -0.71 -13.51
CA ARG A 75 4.76 -0.11 -14.62
C ARG A 75 6.26 -0.09 -14.35
N ASP A 76 7.06 -0.30 -15.38
CA ASP A 76 8.52 -0.11 -15.29
C ASP A 76 8.88 1.38 -15.23
N ASN A 77 8.10 2.23 -15.91
CA ASN A 77 8.18 3.70 -15.85
C ASN A 77 6.85 4.32 -16.27
N TYR A 78 6.64 5.58 -15.90
CA TYR A 78 5.52 6.40 -16.35
C TYR A 78 6.04 7.76 -16.79
N LEU A 79 5.76 8.14 -18.05
CA LEU A 79 6.26 9.37 -18.69
C LEU A 79 7.81 9.52 -18.64
N GLY A 80 8.53 8.39 -18.60
CA GLY A 80 9.98 8.37 -18.53
C GLY A 80 10.56 8.34 -17.12
N GLU A 81 9.72 8.43 -16.08
CA GLU A 81 10.12 8.40 -14.67
C GLU A 81 9.89 7.01 -14.07
N GLU A 82 10.92 6.48 -13.40
CA GLU A 82 10.84 5.20 -12.69
C GLU A 82 10.26 5.34 -11.27
N LEU A 83 10.40 6.54 -10.66
CA LEU A 83 9.85 6.84 -9.33
C LEU A 83 8.53 7.59 -9.50
N ASN A 84 7.44 6.85 -9.45
CA ASN A 84 6.08 7.32 -9.70
C ASN A 84 5.06 6.45 -8.98
N HIS A 85 3.87 6.97 -8.65
CA HIS A 85 2.78 6.20 -8.02
C HIS A 85 2.47 4.90 -8.77
N SER A 86 2.41 4.93 -10.11
CA SER A 86 2.07 3.75 -10.92
C SER A 86 3.21 2.71 -11.06
N THR A 87 4.36 2.94 -10.41
CA THR A 87 5.53 2.05 -10.45
C THR A 87 5.88 1.47 -9.09
N VAL A 88 5.22 1.90 -8.02
CA VAL A 88 5.61 1.60 -6.64
C VAL A 88 5.67 0.09 -6.36
N ILE A 89 4.64 -0.66 -6.75
CA ILE A 89 4.60 -2.12 -6.51
C ILE A 89 5.61 -2.86 -7.39
N LYS A 90 5.92 -2.33 -8.58
CA LYS A 90 7.01 -2.86 -9.38
C LYS A 90 8.36 -2.71 -8.70
N GLN A 91 8.65 -1.54 -8.14
CA GLN A 91 9.88 -1.28 -7.39
C GLN A 91 9.97 -2.16 -6.13
N VAL A 92 8.87 -2.29 -5.40
CA VAL A 92 8.77 -3.20 -4.25
C VAL A 92 9.03 -4.65 -4.68
N SER A 93 8.40 -5.12 -5.75
CA SER A 93 8.60 -6.49 -6.27
C SER A 93 10.05 -6.76 -6.67
N ASN A 94 10.72 -5.78 -7.28
CA ASN A 94 12.14 -5.87 -7.63
C ASN A 94 13.05 -5.95 -6.37
N MET A 95 12.65 -5.27 -5.29
CA MET A 95 13.42 -5.21 -4.04
C MET A 95 13.26 -6.48 -3.19
N ILE A 96 12.01 -6.91 -2.94
CA ILE A 96 11.73 -8.01 -2.00
C ILE A 96 11.64 -9.39 -2.68
N GLY A 97 11.54 -9.43 -4.00
CA GLY A 97 11.35 -10.62 -4.81
C GLY A 97 9.87 -10.91 -5.13
N THR A 98 9.69 -11.81 -6.10
CA THR A 98 8.37 -12.29 -6.55
C THR A 98 7.73 -13.24 -5.53
N HIS A 99 6.42 -13.47 -5.63
CA HIS A 99 5.61 -14.34 -4.76
C HIS A 99 5.55 -13.91 -3.28
N LYS A 100 5.87 -12.65 -3.01
CA LYS A 100 5.77 -12.02 -1.69
C LYS A 100 4.72 -10.91 -1.62
N ILE A 101 3.97 -10.68 -2.71
CA ILE A 101 3.00 -9.60 -2.84
C ILE A 101 1.61 -10.18 -3.14
N TYR A 102 0.62 -9.71 -2.40
CA TYR A 102 -0.77 -10.12 -2.43
C TYR A 102 -1.64 -8.90 -2.72
N GLN A 103 -2.17 -8.82 -3.95
CA GLN A 103 -2.92 -7.66 -4.46
C GLN A 103 -4.41 -7.93 -4.48
N PHE A 104 -5.21 -7.03 -3.92
CA PHE A 104 -6.66 -7.11 -3.81
C PHE A 104 -7.36 -5.87 -4.35
N GLY A 105 -8.54 -6.06 -4.95
CA GLY A 105 -9.36 -4.98 -5.47
C GLY A 105 -8.98 -4.53 -6.88
N ILE A 106 -7.93 -5.10 -7.45
CA ILE A 106 -7.31 -4.66 -8.70
C ILE A 106 -8.30 -4.74 -9.88
N ARG A 107 -8.41 -3.65 -10.64
CA ARG A 107 -9.30 -3.57 -11.81
C ARG A 107 -8.77 -2.69 -12.93
N SER A 108 -7.69 -1.95 -12.69
CA SER A 108 -7.05 -1.07 -13.67
C SER A 108 -5.56 -1.36 -13.82
N GLY A 109 -5.04 -1.29 -15.04
CA GLY A 109 -3.63 -1.54 -15.38
C GLY A 109 -3.45 -1.87 -16.85
N LEU A 110 -2.20 -1.94 -17.29
CA LEU A 110 -1.86 -2.38 -18.64
C LEU A 110 -1.94 -3.92 -18.73
N LYS A 111 -2.17 -4.44 -19.91
CA LYS A 111 -2.16 -5.89 -20.15
C LYS A 111 -0.88 -6.56 -19.64
N THR A 112 0.27 -5.93 -19.88
CA THR A 112 1.58 -6.42 -19.43
C THR A 112 1.73 -6.47 -17.93
N GLU A 113 1.12 -5.53 -17.21
CA GLU A 113 1.08 -5.50 -15.74
C GLU A 113 0.27 -6.67 -15.18
N PHE A 114 -0.92 -6.92 -15.74
CA PHE A 114 -1.72 -8.09 -15.37
C PHE A 114 -1.02 -9.42 -15.68
N GLU A 115 -0.31 -9.51 -16.80
CA GLU A 115 0.48 -10.69 -17.15
C GLU A 115 1.63 -10.92 -16.16
N PHE A 116 2.29 -9.84 -15.75
CA PHE A 116 3.34 -9.87 -14.72
C PHE A 116 2.78 -10.29 -13.37
N ALA A 117 1.70 -9.64 -12.91
CA ALA A 117 1.06 -9.93 -11.63
C ALA A 117 0.64 -11.40 -11.52
N LYS A 118 -0.07 -11.92 -12.52
CA LYS A 118 -0.51 -13.33 -12.57
C LYS A 118 0.62 -14.34 -12.47
N LYS A 119 1.81 -13.98 -12.94
CA LYS A 119 2.98 -14.86 -12.90
C LYS A 119 3.75 -14.76 -11.58
N ASN A 120 3.78 -13.60 -10.96
CA ASN A 120 4.75 -13.27 -9.91
C ASN A 120 4.12 -12.90 -8.56
N HIS A 121 2.82 -12.57 -8.54
CA HIS A 121 2.09 -12.15 -7.35
C HIS A 121 0.85 -13.02 -7.15
N TYR A 122 0.25 -12.94 -5.96
CA TYR A 122 -1.14 -13.27 -5.79
C TYR A 122 -1.97 -12.04 -6.22
N ILE A 123 -3.02 -12.23 -7.00
CA ILE A 123 -3.87 -11.13 -7.45
C ILE A 123 -5.35 -11.55 -7.46
N GLU A 124 -6.18 -10.76 -6.77
CA GLU A 124 -7.63 -10.86 -6.81
C GLU A 124 -8.22 -9.58 -7.43
N LEU A 125 -9.11 -9.76 -8.40
CA LEU A 125 -9.72 -8.66 -9.13
C LEU A 125 -11.02 -8.21 -8.45
N PHE A 126 -11.24 -6.90 -8.34
CA PHE A 126 -12.45 -6.21 -7.85
C PHE A 126 -12.76 -6.40 -6.36
N THR A 127 -12.33 -7.46 -5.74
CA THR A 127 -12.72 -7.86 -4.38
C THR A 127 -11.52 -8.27 -3.53
N ALA A 128 -11.80 -8.63 -2.27
CA ALA A 128 -10.85 -9.26 -1.34
C ALA A 128 -11.49 -10.48 -0.64
N ASN A 129 -12.27 -11.26 -1.39
CA ASN A 129 -13.01 -12.40 -0.85
C ASN A 129 -12.09 -13.56 -0.42
N THR A 130 -10.92 -13.69 -1.07
CA THR A 130 -9.95 -14.76 -0.81
C THR A 130 -8.92 -14.41 0.27
N VAL A 131 -9.07 -13.29 0.96
CA VAL A 131 -8.18 -12.90 2.08
C VAL A 131 -8.02 -14.04 3.09
N GLN A 132 -9.10 -14.77 3.41
CA GLN A 132 -9.02 -15.90 4.34
C GLN A 132 -8.11 -17.02 3.83
N ASP A 133 -8.10 -17.28 2.54
CA ASP A 133 -7.31 -18.37 1.96
C ASP A 133 -5.81 -18.07 2.06
N ILE A 134 -5.42 -16.79 1.88
CA ILE A 134 -4.02 -16.41 1.97
C ILE A 134 -3.49 -16.28 3.40
N ILE A 135 -4.35 -15.99 4.39
CA ILE A 135 -3.95 -15.83 5.78
C ILE A 135 -3.23 -17.09 6.29
N GLU A 136 -3.77 -18.27 6.00
CA GLU A 136 -3.16 -19.53 6.43
C GLU A 136 -1.76 -19.75 5.82
N ASP A 137 -1.53 -19.27 4.60
CA ASP A 137 -0.26 -19.42 3.90
C ASP A 137 0.82 -18.45 4.40
N ILE A 138 0.41 -17.28 4.94
CA ILE A 138 1.35 -16.21 5.27
C ILE A 138 1.39 -15.84 6.78
N LYS A 139 0.65 -16.53 7.64
CA LYS A 139 0.53 -16.20 9.07
C LYS A 139 1.84 -16.19 9.87
N ASP A 140 2.85 -16.89 9.37
CA ASP A 140 4.17 -16.97 10.02
C ASP A 140 5.17 -15.93 9.50
N TYR A 141 4.76 -15.06 8.57
CA TYR A 141 5.60 -14.04 7.97
C TYR A 141 5.24 -12.64 8.45
N PRO A 142 6.23 -11.72 8.61
CA PRO A 142 5.95 -10.32 8.87
C PRO A 142 5.19 -9.68 7.70
N ILE A 143 4.16 -8.91 8.01
CA ILE A 143 3.26 -8.33 7.02
C ILE A 143 3.33 -6.81 7.03
N TYR A 144 3.49 -6.22 5.85
CA TYR A 144 3.24 -4.81 5.59
C TYR A 144 1.96 -4.66 4.78
N ILE A 145 1.07 -3.78 5.22
CA ILE A 145 -0.15 -3.42 4.48
C ILE A 145 0.07 -2.07 3.81
N THR A 146 -0.07 -2.00 2.50
CA THR A 146 -0.20 -0.74 1.78
C THR A 146 -1.62 -0.64 1.23
N LEU A 147 -2.32 0.40 1.66
CA LEU A 147 -3.73 0.61 1.40
C LEU A 147 -3.93 1.89 0.59
N ASP A 148 -4.07 1.73 -0.72
CA ASP A 148 -4.58 2.78 -1.58
C ASP A 148 -6.10 2.84 -1.44
N LEU A 149 -6.63 4.00 -1.03
CA LEU A 149 -8.07 4.13 -0.79
C LEU A 149 -8.90 4.18 -2.07
N ASP A 150 -8.30 4.29 -3.25
CA ASP A 150 -9.01 4.18 -4.52
C ASP A 150 -9.47 2.73 -4.82
N VAL A 151 -9.04 1.76 -4.01
CA VAL A 151 -9.64 0.40 -3.98
C VAL A 151 -11.14 0.45 -3.76
N LEU A 152 -11.63 1.45 -3.04
CA LEU A 152 -13.05 1.70 -2.82
C LEU A 152 -13.73 2.19 -4.10
N ASP A 153 -15.04 1.95 -4.20
CA ASP A 153 -15.83 2.48 -5.30
C ASP A 153 -15.94 4.02 -5.21
N PRO A 154 -15.77 4.75 -6.34
CA PRO A 154 -15.85 6.21 -6.34
C PRO A 154 -17.19 6.78 -5.86
N SER A 155 -18.23 5.99 -5.82
CA SER A 155 -19.55 6.42 -5.29
C SER A 155 -19.54 6.63 -3.78
N ILE A 156 -18.54 6.08 -3.07
CA ILE A 156 -18.39 6.20 -1.62
C ILE A 156 -17.04 6.80 -1.22
N MET A 157 -16.07 6.83 -2.11
CA MET A 157 -14.75 7.42 -1.92
C MET A 157 -14.38 8.22 -3.18
N SER A 158 -14.84 9.47 -3.24
CA SER A 158 -14.58 10.37 -4.38
C SER A 158 -13.29 11.17 -4.25
N GLY A 159 -12.72 11.24 -3.04
CA GLY A 159 -11.54 12.05 -2.70
C GLY A 159 -10.23 11.37 -3.05
N THR A 160 -10.05 10.96 -4.31
CA THR A 160 -8.79 10.38 -4.82
C THR A 160 -8.41 10.93 -6.19
N GLY A 161 -7.15 10.77 -6.58
CA GLY A 161 -6.59 11.29 -7.82
C GLY A 161 -7.02 10.51 -9.07
N THR A 162 -7.15 9.18 -8.96
CA THR A 162 -7.39 8.26 -10.08
C THR A 162 -8.51 7.27 -9.79
N PRO A 163 -9.77 7.76 -9.62
CA PRO A 163 -10.90 6.90 -9.27
C PRO A 163 -11.25 5.94 -10.41
N GLU A 164 -11.47 4.67 -10.05
CA GLU A 164 -11.90 3.61 -10.96
C GLU A 164 -13.23 3.01 -10.50
N PRO A 165 -14.26 2.90 -11.36
CA PRO A 165 -15.55 2.35 -10.96
C PRO A 165 -15.53 0.84 -10.72
N GLY A 166 -16.48 0.34 -9.94
CA GLY A 166 -16.62 -1.09 -9.63
C GLY A 166 -15.74 -1.54 -8.47
N GLY A 167 -15.40 -0.64 -7.56
CA GLY A 167 -14.58 -0.91 -6.39
C GLY A 167 -15.32 -1.57 -5.22
N MET A 168 -14.56 -1.82 -4.17
CA MET A 168 -15.06 -2.39 -2.93
C MET A 168 -15.95 -1.38 -2.18
N THR A 169 -16.89 -1.88 -1.39
CA THR A 169 -17.58 -1.07 -0.38
C THR A 169 -16.67 -0.84 0.83
N SER A 170 -16.93 0.23 1.59
CA SER A 170 -16.20 0.50 2.86
C SER A 170 -16.32 -0.68 3.83
N ARG A 171 -17.46 -1.38 3.83
CA ARG A 171 -17.68 -2.54 4.71
C ARG A 171 -16.79 -3.71 4.33
N GLU A 172 -16.72 -4.06 3.05
CA GLU A 172 -15.86 -5.15 2.57
C GLU A 172 -14.39 -4.89 2.88
N LEU A 173 -13.92 -3.66 2.62
CA LEU A 173 -12.54 -3.28 2.92
C LEU A 173 -12.24 -3.35 4.43
N LEU A 174 -13.12 -2.77 5.28
CA LEU A 174 -12.93 -2.79 6.73
C LEU A 174 -12.96 -4.22 7.30
N GLU A 175 -13.82 -5.09 6.78
CA GLU A 175 -13.87 -6.50 7.20
C GLU A 175 -12.58 -7.24 6.81
N ALA A 176 -12.06 -7.01 5.58
CA ALA A 176 -10.81 -7.61 5.12
C ALA A 176 -9.61 -7.13 5.94
N VAL A 177 -9.42 -5.81 6.08
CA VAL A 177 -8.31 -5.21 6.84
C VAL A 177 -8.36 -5.62 8.31
N ARG A 178 -9.55 -5.59 8.93
CA ARG A 178 -9.72 -6.01 10.32
C ARG A 178 -9.29 -7.46 10.54
N ARG A 179 -9.67 -8.36 9.63
CA ARG A 179 -9.30 -9.77 9.69
C ARG A 179 -7.78 -9.93 9.59
N ILE A 180 -7.16 -9.30 8.59
CA ILE A 180 -5.71 -9.30 8.41
C ILE A 180 -4.99 -8.83 9.68
N CYS A 181 -5.41 -7.69 10.24
CA CYS A 181 -4.80 -7.14 11.45
C CYS A 181 -4.99 -7.99 12.72
N LEU A 182 -6.01 -8.84 12.77
CA LEU A 182 -6.25 -9.72 13.92
C LEU A 182 -5.50 -11.05 13.81
N GLU A 183 -5.23 -11.52 12.61
CA GLU A 183 -4.73 -12.87 12.35
C GLU A 183 -3.27 -12.91 11.90
N LEU A 184 -2.70 -11.78 11.44
CA LEU A 184 -1.35 -11.70 10.90
C LEU A 184 -0.42 -10.79 11.73
N PRO A 185 0.89 -11.07 11.77
CA PRO A 185 1.88 -10.22 12.46
C PRO A 185 2.20 -8.97 11.63
N ILE A 186 1.46 -7.89 11.86
CA ILE A 186 1.62 -6.62 11.16
C ILE A 186 2.84 -5.87 11.68
N VAL A 187 3.79 -5.57 10.81
CA VAL A 187 5.04 -4.84 11.11
C VAL A 187 5.12 -3.46 10.46
N GLY A 188 4.14 -3.10 9.64
CA GLY A 188 4.02 -1.76 9.03
C GLY A 188 2.71 -1.61 8.28
N ILE A 189 2.21 -0.39 8.23
CA ILE A 189 0.96 -0.04 7.51
C ILE A 189 1.13 1.35 6.90
N ASP A 190 0.58 1.55 5.71
CA ASP A 190 0.29 2.88 5.20
C ASP A 190 -1.12 2.98 4.59
N ILE A 191 -1.62 4.22 4.54
CA ILE A 191 -2.85 4.60 3.86
C ILE A 191 -2.52 5.76 2.94
N VAL A 192 -2.79 5.62 1.64
CA VAL A 192 -2.38 6.56 0.59
C VAL A 192 -3.53 6.95 -0.34
N GLU A 193 -3.26 7.90 -1.22
CA GLU A 193 -4.14 8.39 -2.29
C GLU A 193 -5.43 9.07 -1.80
N VAL A 194 -5.42 9.60 -0.58
CA VAL A 194 -6.49 10.52 -0.13
C VAL A 194 -6.19 11.91 -0.65
N ALA A 195 -7.06 12.43 -1.51
CA ALA A 195 -6.98 13.76 -2.10
C ALA A 195 -8.22 14.60 -1.74
N PRO A 196 -8.26 15.23 -0.55
CA PRO A 196 -9.43 15.96 -0.06
C PRO A 196 -9.99 17.02 -1.01
N PRO A 197 -9.17 17.73 -1.84
CA PRO A 197 -9.71 18.68 -2.80
C PRO A 197 -10.64 18.09 -3.86
N PHE A 198 -10.60 16.78 -4.08
CA PHE A 198 -11.49 16.06 -5.00
C PHE A 198 -12.72 15.48 -4.32
N ASP A 199 -12.77 15.49 -2.98
CA ASP A 199 -13.94 15.04 -2.23
C ASP A 199 -15.00 16.14 -2.18
N THR A 200 -16.01 16.01 -3.04
CA THR A 200 -17.08 17.03 -3.18
C THR A 200 -18.14 16.97 -2.09
N ALA A 201 -18.13 15.95 -1.25
CA ALA A 201 -19.20 15.65 -0.31
C ALA A 201 -18.68 15.41 1.13
N ASP A 202 -17.38 15.54 1.38
CA ASP A 202 -16.73 15.25 2.67
C ASP A 202 -17.09 13.86 3.23
N ILE A 203 -17.18 12.85 2.34
CA ILE A 203 -17.57 11.48 2.70
C ILE A 203 -16.40 10.49 2.67
N THR A 204 -15.26 10.92 2.14
CA THR A 204 -14.03 10.13 2.06
C THR A 204 -13.36 9.92 3.41
#